data_19187a95b8c53172bef8a31b1af7998f
#
_entry.id   19187a95b8c53172bef8a31b1af7998f
#
_cell.length_a   1.000
_cell.length_b   1.000
_cell.length_c   1.000
_cell.angle_alpha   90.00
_cell.angle_beta   90.00
_cell.angle_gamma   90.00
#
_symmetry.space_group_name_H-M   'P 1'
#
loop_
_entity.id
_entity.type
_entity.pdbx_description
1 polymer ?
#
loop_
_entity_poly.entity_id
_entity_poly.type
_entity_poly.pdbx_seq_one_letter_code
_entity_poly.pdbx_strand_id
1 'polypeptide(L)'
;PRTAFNLAPPAKHVRLHMPAPLASRATRAWLMLAAATGQPLHIAPCLMNDPIVDCVKMLNQAGASLTREDEGVSARPAAPLGASDKVIHTGDSAWNFFMLLGHYLGRPSRAKFTGDASLKLADFSSVRHFLPTLGARLVHVVPKSDGLPARLECSGILPDSVKLPADVPAELAEGILLAAPGYERAITLDLGSHPEHRLIVARILPILRAAGADAQVEGAKVRVNPGPLSLPALPQAGMEPELALFLLALPLALGGEALLDGQWPALPAAEAGWDLLQQLGLDLRYEAGKNGGEVCARAAAPLKQYAKGDLPAGFPAAWAPLPVALAACAALRGDKAALPALPSGTDRTTVESFLSAVGLDLDENGRLCKKEQSGPRTGWNAPDPVWAMALALAACASPHQKLGNPGIMTGLYPPFWALYNTLPEPAVRRSAAPEVPAAAPRRRIITGAVAVPPELKDEDDY
;
A
#
# COMPACT_ATOMS: atom_id res chain seq x y z
N PRO A 1 -26.92 -4.06 13.10
CA PRO A 1 -25.76 -4.71 13.68
C PRO A 1 -24.95 -5.33 12.53
N ARG A 2 -23.74 -4.83 12.28
CA ARG A 2 -22.84 -5.45 11.30
C ARG A 2 -22.46 -6.80 11.85
N THR A 3 -22.90 -7.87 11.21
CA THR A 3 -22.49 -9.23 11.54
C THR A 3 -20.98 -9.34 11.34
N ALA A 4 -20.27 -9.74 12.38
CA ALA A 4 -18.83 -9.97 12.30
C ALA A 4 -18.52 -11.02 11.23
N PHE A 5 -17.46 -10.79 10.44
CA PHE A 5 -17.04 -11.69 9.39
C PHE A 5 -16.34 -12.91 9.97
N ASN A 6 -16.86 -14.11 9.70
CA ASN A 6 -16.25 -15.37 10.13
C ASN A 6 -15.09 -15.71 9.19
N LEU A 7 -13.92 -15.94 9.75
CA LEU A 7 -12.76 -16.41 9.00
C LEU A 7 -12.84 -17.93 8.87
N ALA A 8 -13.02 -18.40 7.63
CA ALA A 8 -13.00 -19.80 7.28
C ALA A 8 -11.61 -20.18 6.76
N PRO A 9 -10.73 -20.72 7.62
CA PRO A 9 -9.37 -21.03 7.22
C PRO A 9 -9.33 -22.25 6.32
N PRO A 10 -8.29 -22.35 5.47
CA PRO A 10 -8.02 -23.56 4.71
C PRO A 10 -7.79 -24.77 5.65
N ALA A 11 -8.42 -25.88 5.35
CA ALA A 11 -8.24 -27.13 6.10
C ALA A 11 -7.05 -27.96 5.65
N LYS A 12 -6.38 -27.59 4.56
CA LYS A 12 -5.33 -28.38 3.87
C LYS A 12 -4.07 -27.55 3.70
N HIS A 13 -3.00 -28.19 3.26
CA HIS A 13 -1.76 -27.54 2.84
C HIS A 13 -2.05 -26.44 1.81
N VAL A 14 -1.44 -25.27 2.00
CA VAL A 14 -1.60 -24.15 1.06
C VAL A 14 -0.89 -24.47 -0.26
N ARG A 15 -1.50 -24.10 -1.35
CA ARG A 15 -0.90 -24.06 -2.69
C ARG A 15 -1.31 -22.75 -3.34
N LEU A 16 -0.43 -21.76 -3.27
CA LEU A 16 -0.67 -20.45 -3.83
C LEU A 16 0.33 -20.18 -4.95
N HIS A 17 -0.15 -19.69 -6.08
CA HIS A 17 0.69 -19.12 -7.13
C HIS A 17 -0.04 -17.93 -7.73
N MET A 18 0.56 -16.74 -7.62
CA MET A 18 -0.04 -15.52 -8.15
C MET A 18 1.01 -14.46 -8.46
N PRO A 19 0.73 -13.54 -9.39
CA PRO A 19 1.47 -12.31 -9.52
C PRO A 19 1.33 -11.49 -8.24
N ALA A 20 2.47 -11.08 -7.66
CA ALA A 20 2.44 -10.24 -6.48
C ALA A 20 2.11 -8.79 -6.87
N PRO A 21 1.15 -8.13 -6.22
CA PRO A 21 0.90 -6.73 -6.45
C PRO A 21 2.12 -5.87 -6.12
N LEU A 22 2.33 -4.82 -6.92
CA LEU A 22 3.43 -3.89 -6.76
C LEU A 22 3.26 -3.01 -5.53
N ALA A 23 4.37 -2.64 -4.92
CA ALA A 23 4.40 -1.80 -3.72
C ALA A 23 3.64 -0.49 -3.94
N SER A 24 2.75 -0.16 -3.00
CA SER A 24 1.86 1.01 -3.09
C SER A 24 2.63 2.32 -3.21
N ARG A 25 3.70 2.51 -2.44
CA ARG A 25 4.51 3.74 -2.51
C ARG A 25 5.23 3.88 -3.85
N ALA A 26 5.82 2.80 -4.37
CA ALA A 26 6.50 2.82 -5.66
C ALA A 26 5.50 3.08 -6.80
N THR A 27 4.34 2.44 -6.78
CA THR A 27 3.25 2.69 -7.74
C THR A 27 2.88 4.17 -7.77
N ARG A 28 2.63 4.78 -6.62
CA ARG A 28 2.25 6.19 -6.52
C ARG A 28 3.37 7.14 -6.93
N ALA A 29 4.64 6.79 -6.65
CA ALA A 29 5.78 7.56 -7.12
C ALA A 29 5.87 7.58 -8.65
N TRP A 30 5.67 6.46 -9.31
CA TRP A 30 5.61 6.39 -10.77
C TRP A 30 4.43 7.18 -11.36
N LEU A 31 3.25 7.11 -10.73
CA LEU A 31 2.09 7.91 -11.13
C LEU A 31 2.36 9.42 -10.99
N MET A 32 3.05 9.82 -9.91
CA MET A 32 3.46 11.21 -9.72
C MET A 32 4.43 11.67 -10.81
N LEU A 33 5.43 10.85 -11.16
CA LEU A 33 6.37 11.17 -12.26
C LEU A 33 5.65 11.26 -13.61
N ALA A 34 4.71 10.35 -13.89
CA ALA A 34 3.90 10.42 -15.11
C ALA A 34 3.09 11.72 -15.18
N ALA A 35 2.45 12.11 -14.07
CA ALA A 35 1.71 13.36 -13.98
C ALA A 35 2.65 14.58 -14.12
N ALA A 36 3.78 14.60 -13.43
CA ALA A 36 4.72 15.70 -13.43
C ALA A 36 5.37 15.93 -14.81
N THR A 37 5.57 14.87 -15.60
CA THR A 37 6.19 14.92 -16.93
C THR A 37 5.17 14.93 -18.07
N GLY A 38 3.92 14.57 -17.83
CA GLY A 38 2.90 14.38 -18.85
C GLY A 38 3.13 13.16 -19.75
N GLN A 39 4.07 12.27 -19.39
CA GLN A 39 4.38 11.08 -20.17
C GLN A 39 3.39 9.94 -19.93
N PRO A 40 3.14 9.11 -20.96
CA PRO A 40 2.31 7.92 -20.79
C PRO A 40 2.99 6.91 -19.87
N LEU A 41 2.19 6.18 -19.11
CA LEU A 41 2.63 5.13 -18.22
C LEU A 41 1.53 4.09 -18.10
N HIS A 42 1.90 2.81 -17.98
CA HIS A 42 1.02 1.75 -17.53
C HIS A 42 1.71 0.97 -16.42
N ILE A 43 1.04 0.82 -15.28
CA ILE A 43 1.57 0.10 -14.12
C ILE A 43 0.55 -0.90 -13.61
N ALA A 44 0.92 -2.18 -13.62
CA ALA A 44 0.12 -3.32 -13.18
C ALA A 44 1.06 -4.49 -12.79
N PRO A 45 0.64 -5.41 -11.90
CA PRO A 45 -0.58 -5.37 -11.10
C PRO A 45 -0.46 -4.39 -9.92
N CYS A 46 -1.48 -3.58 -9.67
CA CYS A 46 -1.54 -2.66 -8.54
C CYS A 46 -2.40 -3.24 -7.41
N LEU A 47 -2.12 -2.83 -6.19
CA LEU A 47 -2.95 -3.16 -5.02
C LEU A 47 -4.37 -2.60 -5.11
N MET A 48 -4.56 -1.52 -5.87
CA MET A 48 -5.82 -0.76 -5.99
C MET A 48 -6.43 -0.39 -4.64
N ASN A 49 -5.58 -0.15 -3.66
CA ASN A 49 -5.94 0.25 -2.30
C ASN A 49 -6.35 1.73 -2.22
N ASP A 50 -6.91 2.13 -1.07
CA ASP A 50 -7.35 3.50 -0.86
C ASP A 50 -6.26 4.55 -1.14
N PRO A 51 -4.98 4.39 -0.68
CA PRO A 51 -3.92 5.33 -1.01
C PRO A 51 -3.65 5.51 -2.50
N ILE A 52 -3.71 4.44 -3.30
CA ILE A 52 -3.53 4.51 -4.77
C ILE A 52 -4.75 5.18 -5.41
N VAL A 53 -5.96 4.80 -5.00
CA VAL A 53 -7.20 5.40 -5.51
C VAL A 53 -7.24 6.89 -5.23
N ASP A 54 -6.86 7.30 -4.02
CA ASP A 54 -6.81 8.71 -3.62
C ASP A 54 -5.70 9.47 -4.37
N CYS A 55 -4.55 8.83 -4.61
CA CYS A 55 -3.48 9.40 -5.42
C CYS A 55 -3.95 9.69 -6.86
N VAL A 56 -4.65 8.75 -7.49
CA VAL A 56 -5.22 8.96 -8.84
C VAL A 56 -6.22 10.12 -8.86
N LYS A 57 -7.13 10.18 -7.88
CA LYS A 57 -8.08 11.28 -7.75
C LYS A 57 -7.38 12.62 -7.56
N MET A 58 -6.42 12.66 -6.63
CA MET A 58 -5.63 13.84 -6.30
C MET A 58 -4.89 14.39 -7.53
N LEU A 59 -4.18 13.52 -8.26
CA LEU A 59 -3.42 13.92 -9.45
C LEU A 59 -4.34 14.38 -10.58
N ASN A 60 -5.51 13.75 -10.76
CA ASN A 60 -6.50 14.20 -11.74
C ASN A 60 -7.11 15.55 -11.35
N GLN A 61 -7.36 15.81 -10.07
CA GLN A 61 -7.77 17.14 -9.59
C GLN A 61 -6.70 18.20 -9.87
N ALA A 62 -5.42 17.82 -9.76
CA ALA A 62 -4.28 18.69 -10.06
C ALA A 62 -4.08 18.91 -11.58
N GLY A 63 -4.72 18.13 -12.45
CA GLY A 63 -4.67 18.31 -13.92
C GLY A 63 -4.06 17.15 -14.68
N ALA A 64 -3.72 16.03 -14.04
CA ALA A 64 -3.25 14.82 -14.72
C ALA A 64 -4.40 14.10 -15.45
N SER A 65 -4.03 13.13 -16.30
CA SER A 65 -4.97 12.25 -17.02
C SER A 65 -4.68 10.78 -16.70
N LEU A 66 -5.10 10.35 -15.51
CA LEU A 66 -4.93 8.97 -15.02
C LEU A 66 -6.26 8.23 -15.08
N THR A 67 -6.21 6.97 -15.52
CA THR A 67 -7.37 6.08 -15.58
C THR A 67 -7.09 4.83 -14.77
N ARG A 68 -8.03 4.46 -13.90
CA ARG A 68 -8.00 3.17 -13.20
C ARG A 68 -8.52 2.08 -14.13
N GLU A 69 -7.84 0.95 -14.12
CA GLU A 69 -8.21 -0.27 -14.80
C GLU A 69 -8.47 -1.37 -13.76
N ASP A 70 -8.87 -2.57 -14.18
CA ASP A 70 -9.21 -3.65 -13.24
C ASP A 70 -8.05 -4.04 -12.32
N GLU A 71 -6.83 -4.10 -12.85
CA GLU A 71 -5.63 -4.52 -12.12
C GLU A 71 -4.52 -3.47 -12.11
N GLY A 72 -4.77 -2.27 -12.62
CA GLY A 72 -3.71 -1.29 -12.78
C GLY A 72 -4.17 0.15 -12.94
N VAL A 73 -3.21 1.00 -13.28
CA VAL A 73 -3.43 2.41 -13.59
C VAL A 73 -2.67 2.79 -14.85
N SER A 74 -3.33 3.50 -15.75
CA SER A 74 -2.73 4.06 -16.96
C SER A 74 -2.73 5.58 -16.88
N ALA A 75 -1.60 6.19 -17.26
CA ALA A 75 -1.47 7.61 -17.55
C ALA A 75 -1.49 7.82 -19.06
N ARG A 76 -2.33 8.72 -19.54
CA ARG A 76 -2.33 9.17 -20.94
C ARG A 76 -1.41 10.35 -21.12
N PRO A 77 -0.82 10.54 -22.32
CA PRO A 77 -0.07 11.76 -22.61
C PRO A 77 -0.92 13.00 -22.31
N ALA A 78 -0.36 13.90 -21.53
CA ALA A 78 -1.00 15.14 -21.10
C ALA A 78 0.03 16.26 -20.96
N ALA A 79 -0.43 17.49 -20.72
CA ALA A 79 0.47 18.54 -20.27
C ALA A 79 1.06 18.19 -18.90
N PRO A 80 2.34 18.49 -18.64
CA PRO A 80 2.93 18.37 -17.31
C PRO A 80 2.13 19.15 -16.27
N LEU A 81 2.06 18.64 -15.04
CA LEU A 81 1.37 19.34 -13.94
C LEU A 81 1.93 20.75 -13.75
N GLY A 82 1.05 21.75 -13.84
CA GLY A 82 1.32 23.13 -13.54
C GLY A 82 0.98 23.53 -12.12
N ALA A 83 1.04 24.84 -11.84
CA ALA A 83 0.47 25.42 -10.62
C ALA A 83 -1.06 25.26 -10.64
N SER A 84 -1.66 25.07 -9.48
CA SER A 84 -3.12 24.91 -9.34
C SER A 84 -3.65 25.82 -8.24
N ASP A 85 -4.73 26.55 -8.56
CA ASP A 85 -5.50 27.34 -7.57
C ASP A 85 -6.66 26.52 -6.97
N LYS A 86 -6.83 25.27 -7.41
CA LYS A 86 -7.92 24.40 -6.93
C LYS A 86 -7.61 23.91 -5.52
N VAL A 87 -8.68 23.55 -4.81
CA VAL A 87 -8.55 22.76 -3.58
C VAL A 87 -8.35 21.29 -3.97
N ILE A 88 -7.26 20.71 -3.52
CA ILE A 88 -6.87 19.35 -3.86
C ILE A 88 -7.08 18.47 -2.63
N HIS A 89 -7.82 17.39 -2.80
CA HIS A 89 -8.07 16.39 -1.76
C HIS A 89 -7.04 15.26 -1.85
N THR A 90 -6.28 15.04 -0.78
CA THR A 90 -5.17 14.08 -0.75
C THR A 90 -5.55 12.71 -0.16
N GLY A 91 -6.83 12.51 0.15
CA GLY A 91 -7.32 11.33 0.86
C GLY A 91 -6.85 11.28 2.31
N ASP A 92 -6.52 10.10 2.79
CA ASP A 92 -6.02 9.87 4.15
C ASP A 92 -4.52 9.52 4.18
N SER A 93 -3.77 9.93 3.16
CA SER A 93 -2.35 9.61 2.99
C SER A 93 -1.46 10.84 3.07
N ALA A 94 -0.66 10.93 4.14
CA ALA A 94 0.37 11.97 4.27
C ALA A 94 1.38 11.90 3.12
N TRP A 95 1.72 10.70 2.66
CA TRP A 95 2.62 10.51 1.53
C TRP A 95 2.08 11.16 0.24
N ASN A 96 0.79 10.99 -0.08
CA ASN A 96 0.16 11.66 -1.21
C ASN A 96 0.26 13.19 -1.09
N PHE A 97 -0.02 13.71 0.10
CA PHE A 97 0.09 15.13 0.39
C PHE A 97 1.52 15.66 0.15
N PHE A 98 2.53 15.01 0.73
CA PHE A 98 3.92 15.46 0.61
C PHE A 98 4.51 15.28 -0.78
N MET A 99 4.08 14.30 -1.55
CA MET A 99 4.48 14.12 -2.94
C MET A 99 4.07 15.33 -3.79
N LEU A 100 2.82 15.74 -3.68
CA LEU A 100 2.31 16.87 -4.45
C LEU A 100 2.84 18.21 -3.90
N LEU A 101 3.02 18.32 -2.59
CA LEU A 101 3.67 19.47 -1.97
C LEU A 101 5.09 19.65 -2.52
N GLY A 102 5.90 18.59 -2.56
CA GLY A 102 7.25 18.61 -3.13
C GLY A 102 7.25 19.09 -4.58
N HIS A 103 6.29 18.66 -5.38
CA HIS A 103 6.14 19.12 -6.76
C HIS A 103 5.90 20.64 -6.86
N TYR A 104 5.09 21.20 -5.97
CA TYR A 104 4.78 22.62 -6.00
C TYR A 104 5.89 23.52 -5.44
N LEU A 105 6.82 23.01 -4.64
CA LEU A 105 7.95 23.78 -4.10
C LEU A 105 8.84 24.40 -5.18
N GLY A 106 9.00 23.73 -6.31
CA GLY A 106 9.90 24.15 -7.40
C GLY A 106 9.39 25.28 -8.26
N ARG A 107 8.20 25.86 -7.97
CA ARG A 107 7.62 26.95 -8.76
C ARG A 107 6.79 27.88 -7.91
N PRO A 108 6.63 29.15 -8.29
CA PRO A 108 5.70 30.04 -7.60
C PRO A 108 4.30 29.42 -7.64
N SER A 109 3.73 29.16 -6.47
CA SER A 109 2.44 28.48 -6.40
C SER A 109 1.69 28.81 -5.11
N ARG A 110 0.37 28.65 -5.18
CA ARG A 110 -0.56 28.85 -4.08
C ARG A 110 -1.58 27.70 -4.08
N ALA A 111 -1.17 26.56 -3.57
CA ALA A 111 -2.00 25.35 -3.57
C ALA A 111 -2.78 25.21 -2.26
N LYS A 112 -4.01 24.74 -2.34
CA LYS A 112 -4.87 24.44 -1.18
C LYS A 112 -5.06 22.95 -1.07
N PHE A 113 -4.83 22.42 0.13
CA PHE A 113 -4.96 20.99 0.41
C PHE A 113 -6.03 20.71 1.44
N THR A 114 -6.76 19.65 1.23
CA THR A 114 -7.65 19.05 2.22
C THR A 114 -7.42 17.54 2.26
N GLY A 115 -7.85 16.89 3.33
CA GLY A 115 -7.69 15.44 3.50
C GLY A 115 -8.77 14.87 4.39
N ASP A 116 -8.68 13.57 4.63
CA ASP A 116 -9.60 12.86 5.51
C ASP A 116 -9.21 12.97 6.99
N ALA A 117 -9.82 12.14 7.83
CA ALA A 117 -9.77 12.33 9.28
C ALA A 117 -8.36 12.32 9.86
N SER A 118 -7.47 11.41 9.43
CA SER A 118 -6.12 11.33 9.98
C SER A 118 -5.29 12.58 9.66
N LEU A 119 -5.43 13.12 8.43
CA LEU A 119 -4.72 14.32 8.01
C LEU A 119 -5.29 15.61 8.62
N LYS A 120 -6.56 15.61 9.00
CA LYS A 120 -7.17 16.72 9.75
C LYS A 120 -6.66 16.78 11.19
N LEU A 121 -6.35 15.63 11.77
CA LEU A 121 -5.84 15.50 13.13
C LEU A 121 -4.31 15.42 13.20
N ALA A 122 -3.64 15.40 12.06
CA ALA A 122 -2.18 15.33 11.99
C ALA A 122 -1.53 16.60 12.56
N ASP A 123 -0.35 16.42 13.12
CA ASP A 123 0.52 17.51 13.55
C ASP A 123 1.61 17.77 12.50
N PHE A 124 1.41 18.78 11.67
CA PHE A 124 2.40 19.24 10.68
C PHE A 124 3.19 20.46 11.17
N SER A 125 3.29 20.68 12.47
CA SER A 125 4.03 21.82 13.04
C SER A 125 5.52 21.81 12.66
N SER A 126 6.18 20.63 12.66
CA SER A 126 7.57 20.49 12.21
C SER A 126 7.74 20.88 10.75
N VAL A 127 6.80 20.48 9.89
CA VAL A 127 6.77 20.85 8.46
C VAL A 127 6.60 22.36 8.31
N ARG A 128 5.65 22.96 9.03
CA ARG A 128 5.41 24.41 9.02
C ARG A 128 6.66 25.20 9.41
N HIS A 129 7.42 24.73 10.38
CA HIS A 129 8.66 25.38 10.81
C HIS A 129 9.81 25.17 9.83
N PHE A 130 9.83 24.07 9.11
CA PHE A 130 10.87 23.73 8.13
C PHE A 130 10.69 24.42 6.77
N LEU A 131 9.46 24.54 6.27
CA LEU A 131 9.17 25.06 4.92
C LEU A 131 9.74 26.44 4.61
N PRO A 132 9.87 27.40 5.57
CA PRO A 132 10.52 28.68 5.28
C PRO A 132 11.96 28.55 4.79
N THR A 133 12.69 27.51 5.17
CA THR A 133 14.04 27.22 4.65
C THR A 133 14.03 26.86 3.16
N LEU A 134 12.89 26.46 2.64
CA LEU A 134 12.63 26.11 1.24
C LEU A 134 11.91 27.24 0.48
N GLY A 135 11.85 28.45 1.04
CA GLY A 135 11.14 29.58 0.42
C GLY A 135 9.62 29.37 0.34
N ALA A 136 9.05 28.60 1.26
CA ALA A 136 7.63 28.25 1.28
C ALA A 136 7.04 28.38 2.68
N ARG A 137 5.73 28.44 2.77
CA ARG A 137 5.00 28.40 4.04
C ARG A 137 3.71 27.60 3.92
N LEU A 138 3.36 26.92 5.00
CA LEU A 138 2.10 26.20 5.16
C LEU A 138 1.21 27.00 6.13
N VAL A 139 0.05 27.43 5.64
CA VAL A 139 -0.92 28.21 6.40
C VAL A 139 -2.13 27.32 6.68
N HIS A 140 -2.32 26.95 7.94
CA HIS A 140 -3.47 26.15 8.36
C HIS A 140 -4.74 27.02 8.35
N VAL A 141 -5.83 26.44 7.85
CA VAL A 141 -7.11 27.15 7.68
C VAL A 141 -7.93 27.14 8.97
N VAL A 142 -7.84 26.05 9.72
CA VAL A 142 -8.56 25.88 10.98
C VAL A 142 -7.71 26.45 12.13
N PRO A 143 -8.22 27.41 12.92
CA PRO A 143 -7.50 27.96 14.06
C PRO A 143 -7.10 26.86 15.06
N LYS A 144 -5.86 26.93 15.56
CA LYS A 144 -5.29 25.98 16.53
C LYS A 144 -5.19 24.53 16.02
N SER A 145 -5.26 24.30 14.72
CA SER A 145 -5.02 23.01 14.09
C SER A 145 -3.71 23.08 13.32
N ASP A 146 -2.88 22.06 13.43
CA ASP A 146 -1.66 21.87 12.65
C ASP A 146 -1.83 20.87 11.50
N GLY A 147 -3.05 20.36 11.30
CA GLY A 147 -3.43 19.43 10.21
C GLY A 147 -4.02 20.13 8.98
N LEU A 148 -4.60 19.34 8.10
CA LEU A 148 -5.35 19.84 6.95
C LEU A 148 -6.77 20.27 7.36
N PRO A 149 -7.42 21.24 6.67
CA PRO A 149 -6.97 21.88 5.43
C PRO A 149 -5.88 22.94 5.67
N ALA A 150 -4.99 23.05 4.69
CA ALA A 150 -3.93 24.03 4.71
C ALA A 150 -3.66 24.61 3.30
N ARG A 151 -3.06 25.80 3.26
CA ARG A 151 -2.62 26.45 2.04
C ARG A 151 -1.10 26.51 2.01
N LEU A 152 -0.52 25.98 0.95
CA LEU A 152 0.88 26.09 0.64
C LEU A 152 1.11 27.34 -0.20
N GLU A 153 2.06 28.18 0.19
CA GLU A 153 2.52 29.33 -0.58
C GLU A 153 4.02 29.18 -0.82
N CYS A 154 4.43 29.17 -2.09
CA CYS A 154 5.82 28.95 -2.49
C CYS A 154 6.32 30.12 -3.34
N SER A 155 7.56 30.53 -3.10
CA SER A 155 8.28 31.48 -3.99
C SER A 155 8.78 30.83 -5.27
N GLY A 156 8.97 29.48 -5.26
CA GLY A 156 9.66 28.74 -6.32
C GLY A 156 11.19 28.83 -6.24
N ILE A 157 11.72 29.55 -5.28
CA ILE A 157 13.17 29.73 -5.11
C ILE A 157 13.63 28.79 -3.99
N LEU A 158 14.30 27.72 -4.36
CA LEU A 158 14.85 26.73 -3.43
C LEU A 158 16.33 27.01 -3.15
N PRO A 159 16.83 26.69 -1.97
CA PRO A 159 18.27 26.75 -1.67
C PRO A 159 19.01 25.62 -2.40
N ASP A 160 20.30 25.81 -2.65
CA ASP A 160 21.15 24.77 -3.28
C ASP A 160 21.36 23.56 -2.35
N SER A 161 21.28 23.74 -1.04
CA SER A 161 21.42 22.71 -0.04
C SER A 161 20.55 22.99 1.18
N VAL A 162 19.94 21.97 1.72
CA VAL A 162 19.14 22.05 2.93
C VAL A 162 19.34 20.80 3.79
N LYS A 163 19.38 21.00 5.10
CA LYS A 163 19.46 19.89 6.07
C LYS A 163 18.06 19.55 6.55
N LEU A 164 17.68 18.27 6.44
CA LEU A 164 16.39 17.78 6.92
C LEU A 164 16.46 17.59 8.45
N PRO A 165 15.60 18.26 9.23
CA PRO A 165 15.48 18.00 10.67
C PRO A 165 14.97 16.59 10.95
N ALA A 166 15.33 16.03 12.10
CA ALA A 166 14.96 14.67 12.48
C ALA A 166 13.46 14.48 12.76
N ASP A 167 12.75 15.55 13.08
CA ASP A 167 11.32 15.59 13.40
C ASP A 167 10.42 15.87 12.20
N VAL A 168 11.01 16.21 11.04
CA VAL A 168 10.24 16.39 9.79
C VAL A 168 9.92 15.04 9.19
N PRO A 169 8.67 14.77 8.75
CA PRO A 169 8.31 13.48 8.15
C PRO A 169 9.20 13.08 6.97
N ALA A 170 9.62 11.83 6.92
CA ALA A 170 10.42 11.26 5.82
C ALA A 170 9.73 11.44 4.46
N GLU A 171 8.41 11.40 4.44
CA GLU A 171 7.58 11.58 3.26
C GLU A 171 7.80 12.95 2.58
N LEU A 172 8.09 13.99 3.33
CA LEU A 172 8.41 15.29 2.75
C LEU A 172 9.74 15.22 1.98
N ALA A 173 10.76 14.58 2.54
CA ALA A 173 12.03 14.37 1.85
C ALA A 173 11.86 13.55 0.57
N GLU A 174 11.07 12.47 0.64
CA GLU A 174 10.72 11.64 -0.52
C GLU A 174 10.05 12.50 -1.60
N GLY A 175 9.09 13.35 -1.22
CA GLY A 175 8.39 14.26 -2.13
C GLY A 175 9.33 15.29 -2.79
N ILE A 176 10.23 15.90 -2.03
CA ILE A 176 11.23 16.85 -2.54
C ILE A 176 12.15 16.16 -3.54
N LEU A 177 12.72 15.00 -3.19
CA LEU A 177 13.65 14.28 -4.04
C LEU A 177 13.00 13.80 -5.35
N LEU A 178 11.76 13.31 -5.27
CA LEU A 178 11.04 12.84 -6.45
C LEU A 178 10.72 13.99 -7.42
N ALA A 179 10.42 15.18 -6.89
CA ALA A 179 10.11 16.37 -7.68
C ALA A 179 11.36 17.11 -8.18
N ALA A 180 12.51 16.90 -7.57
CA ALA A 180 13.73 17.66 -7.81
C ALA A 180 14.24 17.68 -9.27
N PRO A 181 14.10 16.63 -10.09
CA PRO A 181 14.45 16.71 -11.52
C PRO A 181 13.67 17.79 -12.28
N GLY A 182 12.48 18.16 -11.80
CA GLY A 182 11.64 19.22 -12.38
C GLY A 182 11.91 20.62 -11.82
N TYR A 183 12.83 20.79 -10.89
CA TYR A 183 13.19 22.10 -10.34
C TYR A 183 14.08 22.88 -11.31
N GLU A 184 14.16 24.21 -11.13
CA GLU A 184 15.02 25.04 -11.96
C GLU A 184 16.52 24.87 -11.67
N ARG A 185 16.84 24.48 -10.43
CA ARG A 185 18.23 24.30 -9.94
C ARG A 185 18.38 23.00 -9.21
N ALA A 186 19.63 22.51 -9.17
CA ALA A 186 19.97 21.35 -8.35
C ALA A 186 19.71 21.62 -6.87
N ILE A 187 19.24 20.61 -6.18
CA ILE A 187 19.09 20.63 -4.72
C ILE A 187 19.88 19.50 -4.08
N THR A 188 20.56 19.80 -2.99
CA THR A 188 21.20 18.81 -2.13
C THR A 188 20.44 18.70 -0.83
N LEU A 189 19.88 17.54 -0.55
CA LEU A 189 19.20 17.25 0.71
C LEU A 189 20.13 16.48 1.64
N ASP A 190 20.49 17.08 2.76
CA ASP A 190 21.30 16.45 3.80
C ASP A 190 20.36 15.73 4.79
N LEU A 191 20.37 14.39 4.71
CA LEU A 191 19.53 13.51 5.51
C LEU A 191 20.26 13.00 6.78
N GLY A 192 21.48 13.46 7.06
CA GLY A 192 22.35 12.86 8.08
C GLY A 192 21.81 12.90 9.51
N SER A 193 20.88 13.82 9.81
CA SER A 193 20.22 13.89 11.12
C SER A 193 18.91 13.08 11.18
N HIS A 194 18.40 12.59 10.05
CA HIS A 194 17.11 11.93 10.00
C HIS A 194 17.23 10.42 10.29
N PRO A 195 16.42 9.86 11.20
CA PRO A 195 16.49 8.45 11.57
C PRO A 195 16.21 7.51 10.40
N GLU A 196 15.36 7.93 9.46
CA GLU A 196 14.95 7.13 8.30
C GLU A 196 15.77 7.43 7.03
N HIS A 197 16.93 8.09 7.12
CA HIS A 197 17.71 8.50 5.94
C HIS A 197 17.97 7.37 4.94
N ARG A 198 18.32 6.16 5.43
CA ARG A 198 18.55 4.99 4.57
C ARG A 198 17.28 4.55 3.84
N LEU A 199 16.15 4.62 4.52
CA LEU A 199 14.87 4.22 3.95
C LEU A 199 14.39 5.20 2.88
N ILE A 200 14.56 6.52 3.11
CA ILE A 200 14.27 7.56 2.11
C ILE A 200 15.06 7.30 0.82
N VAL A 201 16.37 7.08 0.96
CA VAL A 201 17.26 6.79 -0.17
C VAL A 201 16.85 5.51 -0.89
N ALA A 202 16.61 4.42 -0.14
CA ALA A 202 16.24 3.13 -0.72
C ALA A 202 14.91 3.15 -1.47
N ARG A 203 13.97 3.99 -1.07
CA ARG A 203 12.67 4.11 -1.73
C ARG A 203 12.71 4.96 -3.00
N ILE A 204 13.40 6.08 -2.97
CA ILE A 204 13.29 7.10 -4.03
C ILE A 204 14.38 6.97 -5.08
N LEU A 205 15.61 6.68 -4.68
CA LEU A 205 16.75 6.67 -5.59
C LEU A 205 16.63 5.67 -6.75
N PRO A 206 16.18 4.41 -6.54
CA PRO A 206 15.98 3.48 -7.66
C PRO A 206 14.96 3.99 -8.68
N ILE A 207 13.89 4.63 -8.23
CA ILE A 207 12.86 5.20 -9.11
C ILE A 207 13.43 6.36 -9.93
N LEU A 208 14.12 7.30 -9.29
CA LEU A 208 14.75 8.42 -9.96
C LEU A 208 15.76 7.96 -11.02
N ARG A 209 16.61 7.00 -10.69
CA ARG A 209 17.60 6.43 -11.61
C ARG A 209 16.94 5.70 -12.78
N ALA A 210 15.90 4.92 -12.51
CA ALA A 210 15.14 4.23 -13.56
C ALA A 210 14.42 5.21 -14.50
N ALA A 211 14.04 6.39 -14.00
CA ALA A 211 13.48 7.48 -14.79
C ALA A 211 14.54 8.34 -15.50
N GLY A 212 15.84 8.02 -15.35
CA GLY A 212 16.93 8.74 -16.00
C GLY A 212 17.34 10.04 -15.29
N ALA A 213 16.95 10.24 -14.02
CA ALA A 213 17.37 11.40 -13.26
C ALA A 213 18.86 11.35 -12.90
N ASP A 214 19.52 12.50 -12.94
CA ASP A 214 20.88 12.66 -12.41
C ASP A 214 20.81 12.86 -10.89
N ALA A 215 20.85 11.74 -10.16
CA ALA A 215 20.77 11.69 -8.72
C ALA A 215 22.03 11.04 -8.14
N GLN A 216 22.73 11.76 -7.30
CA GLN A 216 24.00 11.38 -6.69
C GLN A 216 23.83 11.27 -5.17
N VAL A 217 24.46 10.25 -4.58
CA VAL A 217 24.45 10.05 -3.12
C VAL A 217 25.88 10.04 -2.61
N GLU A 218 26.14 10.89 -1.63
CA GLU A 218 27.41 10.98 -0.94
C GLU A 218 27.16 10.93 0.57
N GLY A 219 27.38 9.77 1.14
CA GLY A 219 27.03 9.49 2.53
C GLY A 219 25.51 9.60 2.74
N ALA A 220 25.08 10.53 3.60
CA ALA A 220 23.66 10.82 3.85
C ALA A 220 23.14 12.02 3.04
N LYS A 221 23.92 12.54 2.10
CA LYS A 221 23.51 13.64 1.22
C LYS A 221 23.05 13.10 -0.12
N VAL A 222 21.90 13.58 -0.58
CA VAL A 222 21.35 13.27 -1.88
C VAL A 222 21.28 14.54 -2.70
N ARG A 223 22.02 14.58 -3.81
CA ARG A 223 22.00 15.67 -4.77
C ARG A 223 21.22 15.23 -6.01
N VAL A 224 20.26 16.03 -6.40
CA VAL A 224 19.50 15.81 -7.64
C VAL A 224 19.66 17.04 -8.53
N ASN A 225 20.13 16.81 -9.75
CA ASN A 225 20.24 17.85 -10.78
C ASN A 225 18.94 17.92 -11.59
N PRO A 226 18.53 19.11 -12.03
CA PRO A 226 17.39 19.24 -12.94
C PRO A 226 17.70 18.62 -14.28
N GLY A 227 16.70 18.02 -14.89
CA GLY A 227 16.85 17.42 -16.20
C GLY A 227 15.60 16.68 -16.67
N PRO A 228 15.53 16.37 -17.97
CA PRO A 228 14.41 15.63 -18.52
C PRO A 228 14.40 14.20 -17.97
N LEU A 229 13.22 13.71 -17.66
CA LEU A 229 12.98 12.32 -17.29
C LEU A 229 12.48 11.53 -18.51
N SER A 230 12.77 10.24 -18.54
CA SER A 230 12.21 9.29 -19.48
C SER A 230 11.64 8.10 -18.72
N LEU A 231 10.32 7.98 -18.73
CA LEU A 231 9.67 6.92 -17.98
C LEU A 231 9.81 5.57 -18.72
N PRO A 232 10.18 4.49 -18.03
CA PRO A 232 10.26 3.18 -18.65
C PRO A 232 8.87 2.66 -19.03
N ALA A 233 8.76 1.90 -20.10
CA ALA A 233 7.51 1.27 -20.53
C ALA A 233 6.95 0.31 -19.47
N LEU A 234 7.83 -0.36 -18.71
CA LEU A 234 7.51 -1.21 -17.58
C LEU A 234 8.19 -0.63 -16.33
N PRO A 235 7.48 0.16 -15.54
CA PRO A 235 8.04 0.72 -14.31
C PRO A 235 8.41 -0.39 -13.35
N GLN A 236 9.67 -0.36 -12.87
CA GLN A 236 10.11 -1.30 -11.87
C GLN A 236 9.60 -0.86 -10.49
N ALA A 237 8.90 -1.78 -9.84
CA ALA A 237 8.52 -1.69 -8.44
C ALA A 237 8.61 -3.09 -7.85
N GLY A 238 9.18 -3.23 -6.67
CA GLY A 238 9.11 -4.47 -5.93
C GLY A 238 7.67 -4.80 -5.53
N MET A 239 7.42 -6.04 -5.18
CA MET A 239 6.12 -6.43 -4.62
C MET A 239 5.85 -5.72 -3.27
N GLU A 240 4.57 -5.58 -2.91
CA GLU A 240 4.20 -5.02 -1.60
C GLU A 240 4.66 -5.93 -0.47
N PRO A 241 5.63 -5.52 0.36
CA PRO A 241 6.25 -6.41 1.32
C PRO A 241 5.30 -6.89 2.42
N GLU A 242 4.38 -6.06 2.87
CA GLU A 242 3.42 -6.43 3.92
C GLU A 242 2.51 -7.59 3.48
N LEU A 243 1.96 -7.49 2.27
CA LEU A 243 1.14 -8.56 1.70
C LEU A 243 1.98 -9.79 1.35
N ALA A 244 3.16 -9.59 0.75
CA ALA A 244 4.03 -10.67 0.33
C ALA A 244 4.51 -11.50 1.53
N LEU A 245 4.95 -10.88 2.62
CA LEU A 245 5.38 -11.58 3.84
C LEU A 245 4.25 -12.41 4.45
N PHE A 246 3.03 -11.87 4.48
CA PHE A 246 1.86 -12.63 4.93
C PHE A 246 1.61 -13.87 4.06
N LEU A 247 1.59 -13.71 2.74
CA LEU A 247 1.35 -14.82 1.81
C LEU A 247 2.45 -15.88 1.87
N LEU A 248 3.71 -15.45 1.98
CA LEU A 248 4.87 -16.35 2.14
C LEU A 248 4.91 -17.03 3.52
N ALA A 249 4.27 -16.46 4.54
CA ALA A 249 4.15 -17.08 5.87
C ALA A 249 3.06 -18.16 5.95
N LEU A 250 2.14 -18.24 4.99
CA LEU A 250 1.06 -19.23 5.00
C LEU A 250 1.56 -20.68 5.11
N PRO A 251 2.66 -21.10 4.44
CA PRO A 251 3.21 -22.46 4.65
C PRO A 251 3.66 -22.73 6.09
N LEU A 252 4.12 -21.70 6.84
CA LEU A 252 4.42 -21.87 8.28
C LEU A 252 3.15 -22.10 9.11
N ALA A 253 2.02 -21.60 8.65
CA ALA A 253 0.75 -21.79 9.32
C ALA A 253 0.04 -23.09 8.94
N LEU A 254 0.20 -23.59 7.71
CA LEU A 254 -0.59 -24.67 7.14
C LEU A 254 0.24 -25.84 6.58
N GLY A 255 1.54 -25.65 6.37
CA GLY A 255 2.31 -26.47 5.45
C GLY A 255 1.99 -26.14 4.00
N GLY A 256 2.80 -26.61 3.06
CA GLY A 256 2.59 -26.42 1.62
C GLY A 256 3.53 -25.41 0.97
N GLU A 257 3.04 -24.70 -0.02
CA GLU A 257 3.85 -23.86 -0.90
C GLU A 257 3.12 -22.56 -1.25
N ALA A 258 3.88 -21.47 -1.33
CA ALA A 258 3.44 -20.19 -1.87
C ALA A 258 4.47 -19.68 -2.88
N LEU A 259 4.02 -19.37 -4.10
CA LEU A 259 4.80 -18.76 -5.17
C LEU A 259 4.24 -17.37 -5.48
N LEU A 260 5.12 -16.39 -5.50
CA LEU A 260 4.79 -15.02 -5.86
C LEU A 260 5.65 -14.58 -7.02
N ASP A 261 5.02 -14.29 -8.17
CA ASP A 261 5.71 -13.72 -9.32
C ASP A 261 5.94 -12.23 -9.09
N GLY A 262 7.17 -11.77 -9.17
CA GLY A 262 7.55 -10.38 -8.99
C GLY A 262 8.92 -10.22 -8.36
N GLN A 263 9.37 -8.98 -8.31
CA GLN A 263 10.66 -8.63 -7.73
C GLN A 263 10.54 -8.48 -6.20
N TRP A 264 11.43 -9.14 -5.46
CA TRP A 264 11.56 -8.87 -4.02
C TRP A 264 12.06 -7.44 -3.80
N PRO A 265 11.43 -6.66 -2.89
CA PRO A 265 11.82 -5.27 -2.69
C PRO A 265 13.19 -5.17 -1.98
N ALA A 266 14.07 -4.35 -2.52
CA ALA A 266 15.38 -4.06 -1.94
C ALA A 266 15.25 -3.00 -0.81
N LEU A 267 14.53 -3.34 0.25
CA LEU A 267 14.29 -2.50 1.42
C LEU A 267 14.80 -3.20 2.68
N PRO A 268 15.47 -2.49 3.62
CA PRO A 268 15.96 -3.11 4.86
C PRO A 268 14.89 -3.85 5.66
N ALA A 269 13.66 -3.30 5.69
CA ALA A 269 12.52 -3.95 6.34
C ALA A 269 12.13 -5.27 5.65
N ALA A 270 12.14 -5.31 4.32
CA ALA A 270 11.83 -6.51 3.55
C ALA A 270 12.90 -7.60 3.76
N GLU A 271 14.16 -7.21 3.85
CA GLU A 271 15.26 -8.13 4.21
C GLU A 271 15.05 -8.70 5.62
N ALA A 272 14.74 -7.86 6.61
CA ALA A 272 14.46 -8.31 7.97
C ALA A 272 13.24 -9.26 8.03
N GLY A 273 12.20 -9.01 7.24
CA GLY A 273 11.06 -9.92 7.12
C GLY A 273 11.42 -11.25 6.49
N TRP A 274 12.25 -11.24 5.46
CA TRP A 274 12.80 -12.44 4.83
C TRP A 274 13.59 -13.28 5.83
N ASP A 275 14.52 -12.65 6.54
CA ASP A 275 15.36 -13.32 7.55
C ASP A 275 14.51 -13.94 8.66
N LEU A 276 13.45 -13.27 9.11
CA LEU A 276 12.52 -13.82 10.09
C LEU A 276 11.91 -15.13 9.61
N LEU A 277 11.38 -15.14 8.38
CA LEU A 277 10.72 -16.34 7.84
C LEU A 277 11.72 -17.51 7.67
N GLN A 278 12.95 -17.23 7.25
CA GLN A 278 14.00 -18.25 7.18
C GLN A 278 14.40 -18.77 8.57
N GLN A 279 14.54 -17.89 9.56
CA GLN A 279 14.83 -18.29 10.95
C GLN A 279 13.75 -19.19 11.55
N LEU A 280 12.51 -19.03 11.10
CA LEU A 280 11.39 -19.89 11.49
C LEU A 280 11.32 -21.22 10.72
N GLY A 281 12.29 -21.48 9.85
CA GLY A 281 12.42 -22.74 9.12
C GLY A 281 11.71 -22.81 7.79
N LEU A 282 11.30 -21.65 7.22
CA LEU A 282 10.73 -21.60 5.88
C LEU A 282 11.85 -21.78 4.83
N ASP A 283 11.69 -22.73 3.89
CA ASP A 283 12.52 -22.80 2.69
C ASP A 283 12.08 -21.68 1.74
N LEU A 284 12.88 -20.63 1.72
CA LEU A 284 12.58 -19.38 1.02
C LEU A 284 13.66 -19.15 -0.05
N ARG A 285 13.22 -18.98 -1.32
CA ARG A 285 14.11 -18.80 -2.47
C ARG A 285 13.61 -17.65 -3.32
N TYR A 286 14.54 -16.89 -3.86
CA TYR A 286 14.28 -15.86 -4.86
C TYR A 286 15.09 -16.14 -6.12
N GLU A 287 14.42 -16.20 -7.26
CA GLU A 287 15.04 -16.32 -8.56
C GLU A 287 14.74 -15.08 -9.39
N ALA A 288 15.79 -14.31 -9.71
CA ALA A 288 15.67 -13.17 -10.60
C ALA A 288 15.39 -13.68 -12.03
N GLY A 289 14.21 -13.38 -12.56
CA GLY A 289 13.78 -13.79 -13.90
C GLY A 289 13.72 -12.63 -14.89
N LYS A 290 13.59 -12.95 -16.19
CA LYS A 290 13.40 -11.96 -17.25
C LYS A 290 12.13 -11.11 -17.09
N ASN A 291 11.15 -11.61 -16.33
CA ASN A 291 9.85 -10.97 -16.07
C ASN A 291 9.70 -10.45 -14.63
N GLY A 292 10.81 -10.09 -13.98
CA GLY A 292 10.77 -9.48 -12.64
C GLY A 292 11.15 -10.40 -11.48
N GLY A 293 11.19 -11.71 -11.67
CA GLY A 293 11.57 -12.68 -10.65
C GLY A 293 10.42 -13.46 -10.04
N GLU A 294 10.74 -14.44 -9.20
CA GLU A 294 9.81 -15.31 -8.50
C GLU A 294 10.32 -15.56 -7.07
N VAL A 295 9.44 -15.50 -6.11
CA VAL A 295 9.70 -15.91 -4.73
C VAL A 295 8.94 -17.18 -4.42
N CYS A 296 9.65 -18.20 -3.98
CA CYS A 296 9.07 -19.48 -3.57
C CYS A 296 9.27 -19.69 -2.06
N ALA A 297 8.21 -20.02 -1.36
CA ALA A 297 8.20 -20.35 0.06
C ALA A 297 7.59 -21.75 0.28
N ARG A 298 8.31 -22.64 0.98
CA ARG A 298 7.86 -24.01 1.24
C ARG A 298 8.05 -24.40 2.70
N ALA A 299 7.05 -25.10 3.24
CA ALA A 299 7.18 -25.80 4.52
C ALA A 299 6.45 -27.14 4.43
N ALA A 300 7.12 -28.24 4.81
CA ALA A 300 6.53 -29.58 4.78
C ALA A 300 5.37 -29.75 5.78
N ALA A 301 5.42 -29.01 6.87
CA ALA A 301 4.42 -29.03 7.95
C ALA A 301 4.31 -27.66 8.60
N PRO A 302 3.20 -27.37 9.30
CA PRO A 302 3.06 -26.17 10.09
C PRO A 302 4.18 -26.03 11.14
N LEU A 303 4.49 -24.77 11.49
CA LEU A 303 5.44 -24.41 12.53
C LEU A 303 5.07 -25.08 13.86
N LYS A 304 5.98 -25.86 14.45
CA LYS A 304 5.73 -26.62 15.69
C LYS A 304 6.12 -25.88 16.96
N GLN A 305 6.95 -24.86 16.85
CA GLN A 305 7.38 -24.09 18.02
C GLN A 305 7.76 -22.68 17.62
N TYR A 306 7.57 -21.75 18.54
CA TYR A 306 8.07 -20.40 18.41
C TYR A 306 8.88 -20.06 19.68
N ALA A 307 10.20 -20.07 19.55
CA ALA A 307 11.09 -19.78 20.67
C ALA A 307 11.11 -18.27 21.00
N LYS A 308 11.27 -17.94 22.28
CA LYS A 308 11.56 -16.56 22.67
C LYS A 308 12.92 -16.17 22.08
N GLY A 309 12.96 -15.04 21.35
CA GLY A 309 14.15 -14.54 20.73
C GLY A 309 13.99 -13.15 20.19
N ASP A 310 15.07 -12.58 19.72
CA ASP A 310 15.08 -11.27 19.09
C ASP A 310 14.62 -11.39 17.63
N LEU A 311 13.95 -10.37 17.14
CA LEU A 311 13.63 -10.24 15.74
C LEU A 311 14.86 -9.76 14.97
N PRO A 312 14.95 -10.03 13.65
CA PRO A 312 16.04 -9.53 12.83
C PRO A 312 16.21 -8.02 12.94
N ALA A 313 17.46 -7.56 12.88
CA ALA A 313 17.75 -6.12 12.94
C ALA A 313 17.03 -5.36 11.83
N GLY A 314 16.42 -4.24 12.18
CA GLY A 314 15.64 -3.43 11.24
C GLY A 314 14.20 -3.92 10.98
N PHE A 315 13.75 -4.95 11.70
CA PHE A 315 12.36 -5.38 11.62
C PHE A 315 11.43 -4.28 12.15
N PRO A 316 10.48 -3.76 11.34
CA PRO A 316 9.69 -2.61 11.72
C PRO A 316 8.56 -2.96 12.70
N ALA A 317 8.25 -2.04 13.62
CA ALA A 317 7.15 -2.20 14.56
C ALA A 317 5.78 -2.41 13.87
N ALA A 318 5.57 -1.78 12.71
CA ALA A 318 4.35 -1.95 11.92
C ALA A 318 4.12 -3.40 11.45
N TRP A 319 5.16 -4.22 11.37
CA TRP A 319 5.06 -5.62 10.94
C TRP A 319 5.07 -6.62 12.11
N ALA A 320 5.13 -6.12 13.33
CA ALA A 320 5.04 -6.95 14.55
C ALA A 320 3.82 -7.90 14.57
N PRO A 321 2.67 -7.59 13.96
CA PRO A 321 1.56 -8.54 13.87
C PRO A 321 1.93 -9.90 13.26
N LEU A 322 2.87 -9.94 12.31
CA LEU A 322 3.28 -11.21 11.66
C LEU A 322 3.94 -12.20 12.63
N PRO A 323 5.03 -11.87 13.34
CA PRO A 323 5.62 -12.79 14.30
C PRO A 323 4.69 -13.11 15.48
N VAL A 324 3.87 -12.16 15.92
CA VAL A 324 2.84 -12.40 16.94
C VAL A 324 1.85 -13.45 16.48
N ALA A 325 1.34 -13.35 15.24
CA ALA A 325 0.40 -14.33 14.69
C ALA A 325 1.03 -15.70 14.50
N LEU A 326 2.29 -15.79 14.06
CA LEU A 326 3.01 -17.07 13.91
C LEU A 326 3.25 -17.75 15.25
N ALA A 327 3.63 -16.99 16.28
CA ALA A 327 3.71 -17.50 17.65
C ALA A 327 2.34 -17.98 18.16
N ALA A 328 1.29 -17.22 17.90
CA ALA A 328 -0.08 -17.60 18.23
C ALA A 328 -0.51 -18.89 17.51
N CYS A 329 -0.17 -19.08 16.24
CA CYS A 329 -0.44 -20.33 15.50
C CYS A 329 0.14 -21.55 16.21
N ALA A 330 1.41 -21.49 16.64
CA ALA A 330 2.05 -22.59 17.38
C ALA A 330 1.32 -22.86 18.71
N ALA A 331 1.07 -21.80 19.52
CA ALA A 331 0.37 -21.93 20.79
C ALA A 331 -1.04 -22.51 20.64
N LEU A 332 -1.80 -22.07 19.65
CA LEU A 332 -3.17 -22.54 19.39
C LEU A 332 -3.22 -24.02 19.00
N ARG A 333 -2.15 -24.56 18.40
CA ARG A 333 -2.02 -26.01 18.13
C ARG A 333 -1.61 -26.81 19.36
N GLY A 334 -1.26 -26.16 20.47
CA GLY A 334 -0.80 -26.80 21.69
C GLY A 334 0.70 -26.98 21.76
N ASP A 335 1.44 -26.36 20.86
CA ASP A 335 2.89 -26.38 20.82
C ASP A 335 3.49 -25.30 21.74
N LYS A 336 4.81 -25.42 22.03
CA LYS A 336 5.51 -24.45 22.85
C LYS A 336 5.72 -23.15 22.07
N ALA A 337 5.18 -22.06 22.57
CA ALA A 337 5.35 -20.75 21.96
C ALA A 337 5.56 -19.66 23.00
N ALA A 338 6.42 -18.71 22.67
CA ALA A 338 6.65 -17.50 23.45
C ALA A 338 6.58 -16.29 22.53
N LEU A 339 6.17 -15.16 23.08
CA LEU A 339 6.16 -13.90 22.33
C LEU A 339 7.61 -13.46 22.07
N PRO A 340 7.96 -13.10 20.81
CA PRO A 340 9.29 -12.56 20.54
C PRO A 340 9.50 -11.19 21.21
N ALA A 341 10.75 -10.75 21.29
CA ALA A 341 11.07 -9.39 21.68
C ALA A 341 10.58 -8.44 20.58
N LEU A 342 9.48 -7.71 20.88
CA LEU A 342 8.85 -6.83 19.91
C LEU A 342 9.66 -5.54 19.73
N PRO A 343 9.68 -4.95 18.51
CA PRO A 343 10.36 -3.69 18.25
C PRO A 343 9.81 -2.55 19.12
N SER A 344 10.67 -1.58 19.43
CA SER A 344 10.25 -0.35 20.08
C SER A 344 9.16 0.36 19.23
N GLY A 345 8.11 0.86 19.90
CA GLY A 345 6.96 1.46 19.21
C GLY A 345 5.82 0.48 18.90
N THR A 346 5.98 -0.82 19.17
CA THR A 346 4.85 -1.77 19.09
C THR A 346 3.86 -1.48 20.23
N ASP A 347 2.59 -1.30 19.89
CA ASP A 347 1.52 -1.12 20.87
C ASP A 347 1.18 -2.45 21.58
N ARG A 348 1.65 -2.58 22.81
CA ARG A 348 1.42 -3.77 23.64
C ARG A 348 -0.06 -4.02 23.93
N THR A 349 -0.85 -2.98 24.07
CA THR A 349 -2.30 -3.10 24.33
C THR A 349 -3.00 -3.78 23.16
N THR A 350 -2.62 -3.43 21.95
CA THR A 350 -3.14 -4.10 20.74
C THR A 350 -2.70 -5.56 20.67
N VAL A 351 -1.43 -5.86 21.00
CA VAL A 351 -0.93 -7.26 21.06
C VAL A 351 -1.73 -8.10 22.06
N GLU A 352 -1.93 -7.61 23.26
CA GLU A 352 -2.71 -8.30 24.30
C GLU A 352 -4.17 -8.48 23.90
N SER A 353 -4.78 -7.46 23.32
CA SER A 353 -6.14 -7.52 22.78
C SER A 353 -6.27 -8.57 21.67
N PHE A 354 -5.29 -8.64 20.75
CA PHE A 354 -5.24 -9.66 19.71
C PHE A 354 -5.12 -11.06 20.29
N LEU A 355 -4.16 -11.28 21.21
CA LEU A 355 -3.97 -12.58 21.85
C LEU A 355 -5.24 -13.04 22.58
N SER A 356 -5.86 -12.15 23.34
CA SER A 356 -7.14 -12.44 23.99
C SER A 356 -8.24 -12.79 22.99
N ALA A 357 -8.33 -12.08 21.87
CA ALA A 357 -9.31 -12.34 20.82
C ALA A 357 -9.16 -13.74 20.20
N VAL A 358 -7.92 -14.21 20.03
CA VAL A 358 -7.66 -15.57 19.48
C VAL A 358 -7.70 -16.66 20.58
N GLY A 359 -7.88 -16.30 21.84
CA GLY A 359 -8.01 -17.25 22.98
C GLY A 359 -6.69 -17.62 23.62
N LEU A 360 -5.75 -16.70 23.64
CA LEU A 360 -4.45 -16.83 24.28
C LEU A 360 -4.24 -15.75 25.34
N ASP A 361 -3.45 -16.10 26.35
CA ASP A 361 -2.90 -15.19 27.34
C ASP A 361 -1.37 -15.36 27.45
N LEU A 362 -0.70 -14.36 28.01
CA LEU A 362 0.73 -14.40 28.34
C LEU A 362 0.92 -14.79 29.81
N ASP A 363 1.80 -15.77 30.07
CA ASP A 363 2.26 -16.04 31.41
C ASP A 363 3.34 -15.03 31.86
N GLU A 364 3.77 -15.12 33.11
CA GLU A 364 4.81 -14.26 33.71
C GLU A 364 6.17 -14.34 32.99
N ASN A 365 6.39 -15.42 32.24
CA ASN A 365 7.64 -15.65 31.49
C ASN A 365 7.52 -15.23 30.00
N GLY A 366 6.37 -14.68 29.59
CA GLY A 366 6.10 -14.31 28.19
C GLY A 366 5.77 -15.51 27.30
N ARG A 367 5.36 -16.65 27.85
CA ARG A 367 4.86 -17.80 27.11
C ARG A 367 3.37 -17.62 26.80
N LEU A 368 2.98 -18.11 25.65
CA LEU A 368 1.60 -18.10 25.20
C LEU A 368 0.87 -19.34 25.74
N CYS A 369 -0.19 -19.11 26.48
CA CYS A 369 -1.03 -20.14 27.09
C CYS A 369 -2.45 -20.03 26.57
N LYS A 370 -3.13 -21.17 26.38
CA LYS A 370 -4.56 -21.17 26.02
C LYS A 370 -5.38 -20.62 27.17
N LYS A 371 -6.25 -19.66 26.84
CA LYS A 371 -7.21 -19.11 27.77
C LYS A 371 -8.39 -20.08 27.92
N GLU A 372 -8.84 -20.33 29.15
CA GLU A 372 -10.11 -21.01 29.38
C GLU A 372 -11.25 -20.11 28.86
N GLN A 373 -11.88 -20.55 27.78
CA GLN A 373 -12.92 -19.77 27.12
C GLN A 373 -14.27 -19.99 27.82
N SER A 374 -14.79 -18.95 28.41
CA SER A 374 -16.16 -18.87 28.85
C SER A 374 -16.94 -17.90 27.96
N GLY A 375 -17.70 -18.42 26.98
CA GLY A 375 -18.65 -17.63 26.22
C GLY A 375 -18.41 -17.58 24.68
N PRO A 376 -19.38 -17.02 23.93
CA PRO A 376 -19.28 -16.88 22.48
C PRO A 376 -18.23 -15.83 22.11
N ARG A 377 -17.41 -16.13 21.08
CA ARG A 377 -16.42 -15.16 20.54
C ARG A 377 -17.14 -13.97 19.89
N THR A 378 -16.87 -12.79 20.38
CA THR A 378 -17.25 -11.53 19.74
C THR A 378 -16.26 -11.19 18.63
N GLY A 379 -16.70 -10.44 17.61
CA GLY A 379 -15.80 -9.99 16.56
C GLY A 379 -14.75 -9.02 17.12
N TRP A 380 -13.47 -9.25 16.77
CA TRP A 380 -12.39 -8.34 17.08
C TRP A 380 -12.24 -7.30 15.97
N ASN A 381 -11.94 -6.05 16.31
CA ASN A 381 -11.67 -4.99 15.35
C ASN A 381 -10.15 -4.82 15.21
N ALA A 382 -9.63 -5.10 14.03
CA ALA A 382 -8.23 -4.86 13.72
C ALA A 382 -7.96 -3.35 13.61
N PRO A 383 -6.88 -2.82 14.21
CA PRO A 383 -6.56 -1.40 14.09
C PRO A 383 -6.04 -1.00 12.71
N ASP A 384 -5.44 -1.95 11.98
CA ASP A 384 -4.89 -1.78 10.65
C ASP A 384 -4.98 -3.07 9.81
N PRO A 385 -4.70 -3.02 8.49
CA PRO A 385 -4.76 -4.21 7.64
C PRO A 385 -3.80 -5.32 8.03
N VAL A 386 -2.61 -5.01 8.57
CA VAL A 386 -1.60 -6.02 8.95
C VAL A 386 -2.11 -6.85 10.12
N TRP A 387 -2.79 -6.24 11.08
CA TRP A 387 -3.47 -6.95 12.16
C TRP A 387 -4.65 -7.80 11.68
N ALA A 388 -5.37 -7.36 10.65
CA ALA A 388 -6.43 -8.18 10.04
C ALA A 388 -5.85 -9.44 9.38
N MET A 389 -4.71 -9.31 8.67
CA MET A 389 -3.99 -10.46 8.13
C MET A 389 -3.43 -11.37 9.23
N ALA A 390 -2.94 -10.80 10.33
CA ALA A 390 -2.50 -11.58 11.50
C ALA A 390 -3.63 -12.44 12.08
N LEU A 391 -4.84 -11.90 12.18
CA LEU A 391 -6.02 -12.66 12.59
C LEU A 391 -6.36 -13.78 11.60
N ALA A 392 -6.27 -13.51 10.30
CA ALA A 392 -6.46 -14.51 9.26
C ALA A 392 -5.42 -15.65 9.35
N LEU A 393 -4.17 -15.32 9.70
CA LEU A 393 -3.11 -16.31 9.91
C LEU A 393 -3.38 -17.16 11.16
N ALA A 394 -3.77 -16.54 12.28
CA ALA A 394 -4.14 -17.25 13.51
C ALA A 394 -5.36 -18.16 13.31
N ALA A 395 -6.31 -17.77 12.46
CA ALA A 395 -7.47 -18.59 12.10
C ALA A 395 -7.08 -19.91 11.44
N CYS A 396 -5.92 -19.97 10.76
CA CYS A 396 -5.39 -21.22 10.21
C CYS A 396 -5.10 -22.29 11.28
N ALA A 397 -4.78 -21.87 12.51
CA ALA A 397 -4.53 -22.78 13.63
C ALA A 397 -5.74 -22.95 14.55
N SER A 398 -6.66 -22.01 14.58
CA SER A 398 -7.87 -22.05 15.40
C SER A 398 -9.05 -21.48 14.61
N PRO A 399 -9.90 -22.33 14.03
CA PRO A 399 -11.12 -21.93 13.33
C PRO A 399 -12.04 -21.08 14.21
N HIS A 400 -13.02 -20.42 13.59
CA HIS A 400 -14.04 -19.59 14.25
C HIS A 400 -13.56 -18.24 14.80
N GLN A 401 -12.44 -17.71 14.28
CA GLN A 401 -12.08 -16.33 14.52
C GLN A 401 -13.06 -15.40 13.79
N LYS A 402 -13.37 -14.27 14.43
CA LYS A 402 -14.31 -13.29 13.87
C LYS A 402 -13.66 -11.91 13.79
N LEU A 403 -13.71 -11.32 12.60
CA LEU A 403 -13.28 -9.94 12.36
C LEU A 403 -14.49 -9.02 12.30
N GLY A 404 -14.47 -7.96 13.14
CA GLY A 404 -15.57 -6.99 13.20
C GLY A 404 -15.55 -5.94 12.09
N ASN A 405 -14.38 -5.68 11.49
CA ASN A 405 -14.17 -4.63 10.50
C ASN A 405 -13.42 -5.12 9.23
N PRO A 406 -13.97 -6.11 8.49
CA PRO A 406 -13.28 -6.69 7.33
C PRO A 406 -12.96 -5.66 6.23
N GLY A 407 -13.68 -4.56 6.15
CA GLY A 407 -13.44 -3.47 5.21
C GLY A 407 -12.11 -2.74 5.42
N ILE A 408 -11.39 -2.97 6.53
CA ILE A 408 -10.08 -2.36 6.77
C ILE A 408 -9.04 -2.77 5.71
N MET A 409 -9.24 -3.90 5.04
CA MET A 409 -8.37 -4.38 3.96
C MET A 409 -8.36 -3.49 2.71
N THR A 410 -9.30 -2.56 2.57
CA THR A 410 -9.24 -1.55 1.50
C THR A 410 -8.01 -0.65 1.62
N GLY A 411 -7.46 -0.50 2.81
CA GLY A 411 -6.23 0.25 3.06
C GLY A 411 -4.96 -0.43 2.54
N LEU A 412 -4.97 -1.75 2.31
CA LEU A 412 -3.83 -2.50 1.80
C LEU A 412 -4.16 -3.27 0.51
N TYR A 413 -5.05 -4.24 0.57
CA TYR A 413 -5.39 -5.10 -0.56
C TYR A 413 -6.89 -5.44 -0.55
N PRO A 414 -7.73 -4.69 -1.29
CA PRO A 414 -9.19 -4.88 -1.28
C PRO A 414 -9.66 -6.31 -1.60
N PRO A 415 -9.03 -7.06 -2.56
CA PRO A 415 -9.43 -8.42 -2.86
C PRO A 415 -8.98 -9.48 -1.83
N PHE A 416 -8.37 -9.08 -0.71
CA PHE A 416 -7.76 -10.01 0.25
C PHE A 416 -8.71 -11.14 0.69
N TRP A 417 -9.94 -10.84 1.05
CA TRP A 417 -10.88 -11.87 1.52
C TRP A 417 -11.32 -12.81 0.41
N ALA A 418 -11.42 -12.33 -0.82
CA ALA A 418 -11.68 -13.19 -1.97
C ALA A 418 -10.53 -14.17 -2.18
N LEU A 419 -9.29 -13.70 -2.11
CA LEU A 419 -8.09 -14.53 -2.17
C LEU A 419 -8.06 -15.54 -1.01
N TYR A 420 -8.21 -15.07 0.23
CA TYR A 420 -8.15 -15.90 1.43
C TYR A 420 -9.16 -17.06 1.39
N ASN A 421 -10.37 -16.79 0.93
CA ASN A 421 -11.42 -17.81 0.80
C ASN A 421 -11.15 -18.86 -0.32
N THR A 422 -10.22 -18.60 -1.23
CA THR A 422 -9.81 -19.54 -2.29
C THR A 422 -8.57 -20.35 -1.96
N LEU A 423 -7.87 -20.06 -0.85
CA LEU A 423 -6.63 -20.74 -0.48
C LEU A 423 -6.73 -22.26 -0.29
N PRO A 424 -7.87 -22.86 0.11
CA PRO A 424 -7.99 -24.31 0.25
C PRO A 424 -7.94 -25.08 -1.06
N GLU A 425 -8.32 -24.43 -2.15
CA GLU A 425 -8.32 -25.04 -3.48
C GLU A 425 -7.17 -24.46 -4.30
N PRO A 426 -6.38 -25.31 -5.03
CA PRO A 426 -5.49 -24.76 -6.03
C PRO A 426 -6.38 -23.88 -6.91
N ALA A 427 -5.97 -22.64 -7.15
CA ALA A 427 -6.63 -21.79 -8.12
C ALA A 427 -6.63 -22.59 -9.44
N VAL A 428 -7.73 -23.29 -9.70
CA VAL A 428 -7.99 -23.80 -11.03
C VAL A 428 -7.99 -22.52 -11.84
N ARG A 429 -6.96 -22.31 -12.68
CA ARG A 429 -7.08 -21.37 -13.77
C ARG A 429 -8.45 -21.71 -14.34
N ARG A 430 -9.43 -20.83 -14.18
CA ARG A 430 -10.61 -20.89 -15.01
C ARG A 430 -10.07 -20.82 -16.42
N SER A 431 -9.88 -21.99 -17.02
CA SER A 431 -9.69 -22.07 -18.46
C SER A 431 -10.78 -21.19 -19.01
N ALA A 432 -10.41 -20.25 -19.86
CA ALA A 432 -11.28 -19.24 -20.44
C ALA A 432 -12.70 -19.78 -20.46
N ALA A 433 -13.64 -19.04 -19.86
CA ALA A 433 -15.02 -19.46 -19.80
C ALA A 433 -15.37 -20.05 -21.15
N PRO A 434 -15.99 -21.26 -21.23
CA PRO A 434 -16.32 -21.84 -22.52
C PRO A 434 -16.96 -20.72 -23.32
N GLU A 435 -16.42 -20.41 -24.50
CA GLU A 435 -17.01 -19.39 -25.37
C GLU A 435 -18.50 -19.71 -25.40
N VAL A 436 -19.27 -18.84 -24.79
CA VAL A 436 -20.73 -18.91 -24.92
C VAL A 436 -20.96 -18.79 -26.41
N PRO A 437 -21.48 -19.82 -27.07
CA PRO A 437 -21.70 -19.75 -28.51
C PRO A 437 -22.43 -18.47 -28.77
N ALA A 438 -21.89 -17.63 -29.65
CA ALA A 438 -22.46 -16.32 -29.97
C ALA A 438 -23.97 -16.53 -30.13
N ALA A 439 -24.75 -15.92 -29.25
CA ALA A 439 -26.20 -16.06 -29.25
C ALA A 439 -26.65 -15.74 -30.66
N ALA A 440 -27.30 -16.74 -31.29
CA ALA A 440 -27.83 -16.60 -32.64
C ALA A 440 -28.55 -15.23 -32.72
N PRO A 441 -28.36 -14.45 -33.79
CA PRO A 441 -28.92 -13.13 -33.90
C PRO A 441 -30.41 -13.19 -33.61
N ARG A 442 -30.85 -12.55 -32.54
CA ARG A 442 -32.26 -12.47 -32.20
C ARG A 442 -32.95 -11.86 -33.40
N ARG A 443 -33.71 -12.68 -34.14
CA ARG A 443 -34.63 -12.18 -35.14
C ARG A 443 -35.50 -11.13 -34.49
N ARG A 444 -35.30 -9.86 -34.88
CA ARG A 444 -36.25 -8.80 -34.57
C ARG A 444 -37.59 -9.22 -35.22
N ILE A 445 -38.52 -9.60 -34.40
CA ILE A 445 -39.93 -9.69 -34.82
C ILE A 445 -40.37 -8.25 -35.08
N ILE A 446 -40.44 -7.87 -36.35
CA ILE A 446 -41.11 -6.65 -36.77
C ILE A 446 -42.59 -6.94 -36.62
N THR A 447 -43.16 -6.65 -35.49
CA THR A 447 -44.62 -6.64 -35.30
C THR A 447 -45.19 -5.42 -35.93
N GLY A 448 -46.01 -5.64 -36.93
CA GLY A 448 -47.14 -4.78 -37.27
C GLY A 448 -46.83 -3.48 -37.98
N ALA A 449 -47.21 -3.44 -39.26
CA ALA A 449 -47.48 -2.19 -39.94
C ALA A 449 -48.46 -1.35 -39.12
N VAL A 450 -48.06 -0.16 -38.72
CA VAL A 450 -48.99 0.86 -38.22
C VAL A 450 -49.84 1.28 -39.43
N ALA A 451 -51.13 1.01 -39.36
CA ALA A 451 -52.07 1.52 -40.30
C ALA A 451 -52.06 3.06 -40.24
N VAL A 452 -51.81 3.70 -41.37
CA VAL A 452 -51.95 5.14 -41.53
C VAL A 452 -53.46 5.48 -41.48
N PRO A 453 -53.91 6.41 -40.64
CA PRO A 453 -55.29 6.87 -40.68
C PRO A 453 -55.55 7.62 -41.99
N PRO A 454 -56.78 7.50 -42.59
CA PRO A 454 -57.07 8.18 -43.81
C PRO A 454 -57.13 9.70 -43.56
N GLU A 455 -56.58 10.44 -44.53
CA GLU A 455 -56.64 11.89 -44.61
C GLU A 455 -58.10 12.37 -44.50
N LEU A 456 -58.39 13.24 -43.54
CA LEU A 456 -59.63 14.08 -43.55
C LEU A 456 -59.43 15.14 -44.60
N LYS A 457 -60.24 15.05 -45.58
CA LYS A 457 -60.41 16.12 -46.62
C LYS A 457 -60.88 17.40 -45.94
N ASP A 458 -60.22 18.47 -46.29
CA ASP A 458 -60.67 19.82 -46.09
C ASP A 458 -62.03 20.00 -46.82
N GLU A 459 -63.05 20.34 -46.09
CA GLU A 459 -64.22 21.03 -46.64
C GLU A 459 -64.22 22.43 -46.07
N ASP A 460 -64.03 23.36 -47.04
CA ASP A 460 -64.30 24.78 -46.88
C ASP A 460 -65.72 25.03 -46.48
N ASP A 461 -65.93 26.11 -45.79
CA ASP A 461 -66.96 27.14 -45.87
C ASP A 461 -67.52 27.55 -44.49
N TYR A 462 -67.42 28.85 -44.37
CA TYR A 462 -68.03 29.90 -43.52
C TYR A 462 -67.30 30.37 -42.31
#